data_dcf62128b6d84406c477ae274cd87451
#
_entry.id   dcf62128b6d84406c477ae274cd87451
#
_cell.length_a   1.000
_cell.length_b   1.000
_cell.length_c   1.000
_cell.angle_alpha   90.00
_cell.angle_beta   90.00
_cell.angle_gamma   90.00
#
_symmetry.space_group_name_H-M   'P 1'
#
loop_
_entity.id
_entity.type
_entity.pdbx_description
1 polymer ?
#
loop_
_entity_poly.entity_id
_entity_poly.type
_entity_poly.pdbx_seq_one_letter_code
_entity_poly.pdbx_strand_id
1 'polypeptide(L)'
;MHVDLSVVPKKYADWAAKHAANRVIWNARINDIRKSRVSSYLLKRHDKWDGRVILKTECNCGAGPEGALKSPLKKQTWRDAGNPEKQDYVIKNAMSEVPAWAWNSPHWVVERYFEAAAAEYSIWTLTILGCELELVRFSADSQHDYERGQFDHWSFEQIDDELKKIVSAFSIEYGRLDLLKINGSWVLLDVNKTPGQYPRQNAAKPRRDFYDQRIETLAKSVLAQFE
;
A
#
# COMPACT_ATOMS: atom_id res chain seq x y z
N MET A 1 17.08 12.66 -0.44
CA MET A 1 15.93 13.03 0.41
C MET A 1 14.83 12.03 0.14
N HIS A 2 14.29 11.40 1.17
CA HIS A 2 13.16 10.49 1.06
C HIS A 2 11.91 11.18 1.61
N VAL A 3 10.79 11.11 0.88
CA VAL A 3 9.51 11.73 1.28
C VAL A 3 8.43 10.65 1.25
N ASP A 4 8.17 10.08 2.41
CA ASP A 4 7.15 9.06 2.61
C ASP A 4 5.80 9.70 3.01
N LEU A 5 5.26 10.51 2.10
CA LEU A 5 3.96 11.16 2.25
C LEU A 5 3.01 10.65 1.19
N SER A 6 1.74 10.47 1.55
CA SER A 6 0.69 10.13 0.58
C SER A 6 0.53 11.25 -0.47
N VAL A 7 0.69 12.51 -0.03
CA VAL A 7 0.75 13.68 -0.93
C VAL A 7 2.06 14.42 -0.72
N VAL A 8 2.87 14.52 -1.77
CA VAL A 8 4.12 15.31 -1.73
C VAL A 8 3.79 16.79 -1.86
N PRO A 9 4.14 17.63 -0.86
CA PRO A 9 3.94 19.06 -0.97
C PRO A 9 4.69 19.63 -2.17
N LYS A 10 4.03 20.54 -2.92
CA LYS A 10 4.60 21.16 -4.13
C LYS A 10 6.01 21.72 -3.92
N LYS A 11 6.26 22.35 -2.76
CA LYS A 11 7.59 22.88 -2.43
C LYS A 11 8.72 21.84 -2.45
N TYR A 12 8.43 20.58 -2.13
CA TYR A 12 9.43 19.50 -2.19
C TYR A 12 9.65 19.03 -3.64
N ALA A 13 8.57 18.94 -4.42
CA ALA A 13 8.68 18.62 -5.85
C ALA A 13 9.45 19.70 -6.60
N ASP A 14 9.16 20.97 -6.34
CA ASP A 14 9.86 22.11 -6.94
C ASP A 14 11.33 22.14 -6.53
N TRP A 15 11.63 21.89 -5.25
CA TRP A 15 13.02 21.80 -4.77
C TRP A 15 13.76 20.67 -5.47
N ALA A 16 13.16 19.49 -5.56
CA ALA A 16 13.74 18.34 -6.22
C ALA A 16 14.01 18.63 -7.69
N ALA A 17 13.05 19.19 -8.42
CA ALA A 17 13.22 19.57 -9.82
C ALA A 17 14.37 20.57 -10.02
N LYS A 18 14.51 21.56 -9.14
CA LYS A 18 15.58 22.57 -9.20
C LYS A 18 16.97 22.01 -8.96
N HIS A 19 17.10 20.98 -8.10
CA HIS A 19 18.40 20.47 -7.63
C HIS A 19 18.76 19.11 -8.23
N ALA A 20 17.91 18.60 -9.14
CA ALA A 20 18.07 17.29 -9.77
C ALA A 20 19.03 17.27 -10.96
N ALA A 21 19.53 18.41 -11.42
CA ALA A 21 20.27 18.60 -12.68
C ALA A 21 21.41 17.61 -12.83
N ASN A 22 21.50 16.48 -12.74
CA ASN A 22 22.48 15.38 -12.83
C ASN A 22 22.28 14.31 -11.72
N ARG A 23 21.05 14.16 -11.18
CA ARG A 23 20.76 13.17 -10.16
C ARG A 23 19.50 12.41 -10.49
N VAL A 24 19.48 11.12 -10.22
CA VAL A 24 18.25 10.31 -10.28
C VAL A 24 17.35 10.71 -9.12
N ILE A 25 16.11 11.08 -9.42
CA ILE A 25 15.06 11.29 -8.42
C ILE A 25 13.97 10.28 -8.70
N TRP A 26 13.92 9.26 -7.89
CA TRP A 26 12.84 8.28 -7.97
C TRP A 26 11.49 8.87 -7.51
N ASN A 27 10.42 8.41 -8.11
CA ASN A 27 9.05 8.84 -7.84
C ASN A 27 8.80 10.33 -8.14
N ALA A 28 9.59 10.95 -9.01
CA ALA A 28 9.40 12.36 -9.37
C ALA A 28 8.04 12.66 -10.02
N ARG A 29 7.43 11.64 -10.63
CA ARG A 29 6.15 11.75 -11.36
C ARG A 29 4.93 11.40 -10.53
N ILE A 30 5.10 10.73 -9.36
CA ILE A 30 3.99 10.33 -8.51
C ILE A 30 3.95 11.17 -7.23
N ASN A 31 3.09 12.17 -7.23
CA ASN A 31 2.97 13.13 -6.12
C ASN A 31 1.82 12.80 -5.16
N ASP A 32 0.87 11.98 -5.56
CA ASP A 32 -0.34 11.68 -4.80
C ASP A 32 -0.68 10.19 -4.91
N ILE A 33 -0.53 9.47 -3.81
CA ILE A 33 -0.85 8.04 -3.67
C ILE A 33 -2.00 7.80 -2.70
N ARG A 34 -2.82 8.82 -2.43
CA ARG A 34 -4.03 8.64 -1.63
C ARG A 34 -4.93 7.59 -2.24
N LYS A 35 -5.66 6.87 -1.41
CA LYS A 35 -6.55 5.81 -1.86
C LYS A 35 -7.59 6.28 -2.86
N SER A 36 -8.12 7.50 -2.69
CA SER A 36 -9.03 8.11 -3.67
C SER A 36 -8.43 8.37 -5.06
N ARG A 37 -7.10 8.29 -5.19
CA ARG A 37 -6.37 8.48 -6.46
C ARG A 37 -5.92 7.17 -7.09
N VAL A 38 -5.59 6.19 -6.27
CA VAL A 38 -4.97 4.93 -6.74
C VAL A 38 -5.95 3.76 -6.79
N SER A 39 -7.01 3.77 -5.98
CA SER A 39 -7.97 2.67 -5.93
C SER A 39 -9.01 2.76 -7.06
N SER A 40 -9.21 1.63 -7.73
CA SER A 40 -10.29 1.45 -8.70
C SER A 40 -11.58 0.89 -8.08
N TYR A 41 -11.60 0.69 -6.77
CA TYR A 41 -12.65 -0.02 -6.05
C TYR A 41 -13.42 0.86 -5.06
N LEU A 42 -13.23 2.16 -5.16
CA LEU A 42 -13.94 3.14 -4.34
C LEU A 42 -15.44 3.03 -4.53
N LEU A 43 -16.16 3.17 -3.43
CA LEU A 43 -17.61 3.22 -3.39
C LEU A 43 -18.09 4.61 -2.94
N LYS A 44 -19.17 5.05 -3.54
CA LYS A 44 -19.94 6.21 -3.11
C LYS A 44 -21.21 5.73 -2.39
N ARG A 45 -21.78 6.57 -1.55
CA ARG A 45 -22.95 6.25 -0.72
C ARG A 45 -24.15 5.66 -1.48
N HIS A 46 -24.31 6.03 -2.73
CA HIS A 46 -25.47 5.64 -3.56
C HIS A 46 -25.11 4.61 -4.64
N ASP A 47 -23.90 4.06 -4.62
CA ASP A 47 -23.52 2.99 -5.53
C ASP A 47 -24.31 1.73 -5.19
N LYS A 48 -24.55 0.91 -6.21
CA LYS A 48 -25.18 -0.40 -6.04
C LYS A 48 -24.09 -1.46 -5.85
N TRP A 49 -23.85 -1.79 -4.60
CA TRP A 49 -22.94 -2.86 -4.23
C TRP A 49 -23.57 -3.67 -3.09
N ASP A 50 -23.68 -4.98 -3.26
CA ASP A 50 -24.32 -5.94 -2.35
C ASP A 50 -23.32 -6.76 -1.53
N GLY A 51 -22.01 -6.62 -1.81
CA GLY A 51 -20.94 -7.31 -1.07
C GLY A 51 -20.46 -6.54 0.15
N ARG A 52 -19.48 -7.16 0.82
CA ARG A 52 -18.77 -6.57 1.95
C ARG A 52 -17.98 -5.33 1.50
N VAL A 53 -17.77 -4.42 2.43
CA VAL A 53 -17.03 -3.19 2.21
C VAL A 53 -15.94 -3.01 3.27
N ILE A 54 -14.88 -2.29 2.92
CA ILE A 54 -13.80 -1.94 3.83
C ILE A 54 -13.66 -0.42 3.91
N LEU A 55 -13.58 0.08 5.13
CA LEU A 55 -13.24 1.46 5.41
C LEU A 55 -11.74 1.56 5.64
N LYS A 56 -11.09 2.43 4.92
CA LYS A 56 -9.64 2.70 5.02
C LYS A 56 -9.39 4.18 5.24
N THR A 57 -8.27 4.50 5.88
CA THR A 57 -7.80 5.89 5.90
C THR A 57 -7.38 6.33 4.50
N GLU A 58 -7.70 7.56 4.13
CA GLU A 58 -7.35 8.17 2.84
C GLU A 58 -5.82 8.16 2.59
N CYS A 59 -5.05 8.48 3.62
CA CYS A 59 -3.60 8.46 3.60
C CYS A 59 -3.05 7.15 4.19
N ASN A 60 -1.88 6.74 3.73
CA ASN A 60 -1.21 5.54 4.22
C ASN A 60 -0.83 5.65 5.70
N CYS A 61 -0.79 4.53 6.40
CA CYS A 61 -0.46 4.46 7.82
C CYS A 61 -1.28 5.44 8.69
N GLY A 62 -2.56 5.65 8.36
CA GLY A 62 -3.42 6.57 9.10
C GLY A 62 -2.93 8.01 9.12
N ALA A 63 -2.27 8.47 8.04
CA ALA A 63 -1.62 9.77 7.93
C ALA A 63 -0.52 10.02 8.98
N GLY A 64 0.13 8.96 9.46
CA GLY A 64 1.23 9.06 10.42
C GLY A 64 2.40 9.92 9.93
N PRO A 65 2.93 9.68 8.72
CA PRO A 65 3.99 10.50 8.13
C PRO A 65 3.59 11.97 7.98
N GLU A 66 2.36 12.24 7.55
CA GLU A 66 1.80 13.59 7.43
C GLU A 66 1.75 14.30 8.79
N GLY A 67 1.34 13.58 9.83
CA GLY A 67 1.31 14.10 11.19
C GLY A 67 2.68 14.48 11.73
N ALA A 68 3.69 13.65 11.47
CA ALA A 68 5.07 13.90 11.88
C ALA A 68 5.65 15.17 11.24
N LEU A 69 5.26 15.48 10.00
CA LEU A 69 5.70 16.68 9.27
C LEU A 69 4.78 17.89 9.45
N LYS A 70 3.84 17.85 10.41
CA LYS A 70 2.84 18.90 10.63
C LYS A 70 2.09 19.27 9.34
N SER A 71 1.88 18.29 8.46
CA SER A 71 1.10 18.46 7.24
C SER A 71 -0.36 18.83 7.56
N PRO A 72 -1.06 19.59 6.70
CA PRO A 72 -2.50 19.77 6.80
C PRO A 72 -3.30 18.46 6.81
N LEU A 73 -2.73 17.40 6.22
CA LEU A 73 -3.29 16.05 6.24
C LEU A 73 -2.85 15.31 7.52
N LYS A 74 -3.08 15.89 8.68
CA LYS A 74 -2.74 15.30 9.99
C LYS A 74 -3.37 13.93 10.14
N LYS A 75 -2.69 13.08 10.91
CA LYS A 75 -3.29 11.85 11.43
C LYS A 75 -4.60 12.20 12.13
N GLN A 76 -5.71 11.76 11.57
CA GLN A 76 -6.96 11.71 12.31
C GLN A 76 -7.01 10.40 13.08
N THR A 77 -7.20 10.52 14.37
CA THR A 77 -7.50 9.34 15.18
C THR A 77 -8.93 8.90 14.87
N TRP A 78 -9.23 7.63 15.07
CA TRP A 78 -10.59 7.11 14.98
C TRP A 78 -11.57 7.87 15.90
N ARG A 79 -11.08 8.42 17.02
CA ARG A 79 -11.86 9.28 17.92
C ARG A 79 -12.29 10.58 17.23
N ASP A 80 -11.38 11.20 16.48
CA ASP A 80 -11.67 12.46 15.76
C ASP A 80 -12.69 12.24 14.65
N ALA A 81 -12.74 11.01 14.11
CA ALA A 81 -13.73 10.58 13.14
C ALA A 81 -15.05 10.07 13.77
N GLY A 82 -15.17 10.10 15.09
CA GLY A 82 -16.33 9.58 15.81
C GLY A 82 -16.42 8.06 15.83
N ASN A 83 -15.30 7.36 15.58
CA ASN A 83 -15.27 5.90 15.58
C ASN A 83 -14.54 5.34 16.81
N PRO A 84 -15.20 4.51 17.62
CA PRO A 84 -14.59 3.91 18.79
C PRO A 84 -13.62 2.75 18.52
N GLU A 85 -13.62 2.18 17.31
CA GLU A 85 -12.98 0.89 17.03
C GLU A 85 -11.46 0.95 16.83
N LYS A 86 -10.78 2.05 16.87
CA LYS A 86 -9.31 2.23 16.85
C LYS A 86 -8.52 1.38 15.82
N GLN A 87 -9.15 0.88 14.77
CA GLN A 87 -8.52 0.03 13.77
C GLN A 87 -8.20 0.85 12.52
N ASP A 88 -7.09 0.52 11.85
CA ASP A 88 -6.71 1.17 10.59
C ASP A 88 -7.63 0.76 9.43
N TYR A 89 -8.34 -0.36 9.59
CA TYR A 89 -9.30 -0.89 8.63
C TYR A 89 -10.53 -1.42 9.36
N VAL A 90 -11.71 -1.16 8.82
CA VAL A 90 -12.96 -1.71 9.35
C VAL A 90 -13.74 -2.36 8.22
N ILE A 91 -14.01 -3.65 8.36
CA ILE A 91 -14.82 -4.40 7.41
C ILE A 91 -16.28 -4.37 7.87
N LYS A 92 -17.20 -4.10 6.94
CA LYS A 92 -18.66 -4.14 7.15
C LYS A 92 -19.27 -5.13 6.17
N ASN A 93 -20.35 -5.79 6.60
CA ASN A 93 -21.00 -6.81 5.77
C ASN A 93 -21.81 -6.20 4.62
N ALA A 94 -22.22 -4.94 4.74
CA ALA A 94 -22.96 -4.23 3.70
C ALA A 94 -22.70 -2.74 3.74
N MET A 95 -22.97 -2.05 2.65
CA MET A 95 -22.90 -0.58 2.55
C MET A 95 -23.82 0.12 3.56
N SER A 96 -24.94 -0.48 3.92
CA SER A 96 -25.89 0.07 4.91
C SER A 96 -25.31 0.14 6.32
N GLU A 97 -24.27 -0.63 6.63
CA GLU A 97 -23.58 -0.62 7.92
C GLU A 97 -22.46 0.45 7.99
N VAL A 98 -22.17 1.11 6.86
CA VAL A 98 -21.15 2.16 6.82
C VAL A 98 -21.68 3.41 7.53
N PRO A 99 -20.99 3.91 8.56
CA PRO A 99 -21.42 5.09 9.29
C PRO A 99 -21.52 6.32 8.39
N ALA A 100 -22.51 7.16 8.62
CA ALA A 100 -22.73 8.36 7.81
C ALA A 100 -21.49 9.29 7.75
N TRP A 101 -20.72 9.37 8.83
CA TRP A 101 -19.50 10.16 8.90
C TRP A 101 -18.42 9.70 7.90
N ALA A 102 -18.32 8.39 7.62
CA ALA A 102 -17.30 7.85 6.73
C ALA A 102 -17.49 8.31 5.27
N TRP A 103 -18.75 8.41 4.83
CA TRP A 103 -19.08 8.86 3.47
C TRP A 103 -18.73 10.31 3.19
N ASN A 104 -18.70 11.14 4.23
CA ASN A 104 -18.48 12.57 4.13
C ASN A 104 -17.10 13.01 4.64
N SER A 105 -16.28 12.07 5.08
CA SER A 105 -14.96 12.37 5.63
C SER A 105 -13.92 12.55 4.51
N PRO A 106 -13.12 13.60 4.52
CA PRO A 106 -11.98 13.73 3.61
C PRO A 106 -10.80 12.84 3.99
N HIS A 107 -10.92 12.09 5.08
CA HIS A 107 -9.83 11.28 5.65
C HIS A 107 -10.07 9.79 5.57
N TRP A 108 -11.24 9.40 5.08
CA TRP A 108 -11.66 8.01 4.96
C TRP A 108 -12.20 7.73 3.57
N VAL A 109 -11.96 6.52 3.10
CA VAL A 109 -12.55 5.96 1.89
C VAL A 109 -13.30 4.68 2.22
N VAL A 110 -14.32 4.42 1.43
CA VAL A 110 -15.05 3.16 1.43
C VAL A 110 -14.73 2.44 0.14
N GLU A 111 -14.26 1.21 0.23
CA GLU A 111 -13.92 0.38 -0.92
C GLU A 111 -14.69 -0.94 -0.88
N ARG A 112 -14.78 -1.59 -2.04
CA ARG A 112 -15.19 -2.99 -2.09
C ARG A 112 -14.22 -3.83 -1.28
N TYR A 113 -14.72 -4.71 -0.44
CA TYR A 113 -13.90 -5.70 0.21
C TYR A 113 -13.81 -6.94 -0.67
N PHE A 114 -12.61 -7.38 -0.94
CA PHE A 114 -12.34 -8.61 -1.67
C PHE A 114 -11.96 -9.70 -0.69
N GLU A 115 -12.77 -10.75 -0.64
CA GLU A 115 -12.41 -11.93 0.13
C GLU A 115 -11.29 -12.67 -0.59
N ALA A 116 -10.26 -13.04 0.15
CA ALA A 116 -9.31 -14.00 -0.37
C ALA A 116 -10.09 -15.28 -0.69
N ALA A 117 -9.90 -15.81 -1.90
CA ALA A 117 -10.54 -17.07 -2.27
C ALA A 117 -10.27 -18.11 -1.20
N ALA A 118 -11.29 -18.85 -0.80
CA ALA A 118 -11.26 -19.77 0.35
C ALA A 118 -10.13 -20.83 0.33
N ALA A 119 -9.45 -21.01 -0.79
CA ALA A 119 -8.30 -21.89 -0.94
C ALA A 119 -6.93 -21.19 -0.70
N GLU A 120 -6.88 -19.86 -0.65
CA GLU A 120 -5.61 -19.14 -0.62
C GLU A 120 -5.70 -17.83 0.15
N TYR A 121 -5.56 -17.89 1.45
CA TYR A 121 -5.44 -16.71 2.31
C TYR A 121 -4.10 -15.99 2.05
N SER A 122 -4.01 -15.36 0.88
CA SER A 122 -2.75 -14.80 0.39
C SER A 122 -2.87 -13.33 0.02
N ILE A 123 -1.78 -12.61 0.25
CA ILE A 123 -1.54 -11.26 -0.26
C ILE A 123 -0.22 -11.25 -1.03
N TRP A 124 -0.15 -10.50 -2.10
CA TRP A 124 1.08 -10.32 -2.85
C TRP A 124 1.63 -8.92 -2.62
N THR A 125 2.93 -8.86 -2.48
CA THR A 125 3.67 -7.61 -2.39
C THR A 125 4.61 -7.51 -3.57
N LEU A 126 4.43 -6.49 -4.40
CA LEU A 126 5.33 -6.18 -5.50
C LEU A 126 6.25 -5.04 -5.07
N THR A 127 7.52 -5.34 -4.88
CA THR A 127 8.57 -4.35 -4.60
C THR A 127 9.14 -3.82 -5.92
N ILE A 128 9.36 -2.51 -5.96
CA ILE A 128 9.83 -1.78 -7.14
C ILE A 128 11.06 -0.98 -6.75
N LEU A 129 12.18 -1.21 -7.45
CA LEU A 129 13.46 -0.51 -7.25
C LEU A 129 14.09 -0.18 -8.62
N GLY A 130 13.76 0.97 -9.17
CA GLY A 130 14.17 1.33 -10.53
C GLY A 130 13.52 0.39 -11.55
N CYS A 131 14.33 -0.33 -12.31
CA CYS A 131 13.87 -1.33 -13.27
C CYS A 131 13.66 -2.73 -12.64
N GLU A 132 14.11 -2.93 -11.40
CA GLU A 132 13.97 -4.20 -10.71
C GLU A 132 12.60 -4.34 -10.06
N LEU A 133 11.98 -5.48 -10.29
CA LEU A 133 10.68 -5.84 -9.75
C LEU A 133 10.79 -7.17 -9.01
N GLU A 134 10.22 -7.24 -7.81
CA GLU A 134 10.19 -8.46 -7.02
C GLU A 134 8.79 -8.71 -6.48
N LEU A 135 8.20 -9.82 -6.87
CA LEU A 135 6.88 -10.25 -6.41
C LEU A 135 7.02 -11.33 -5.34
N VAL A 136 6.47 -11.07 -4.18
CA VAL A 136 6.42 -12.04 -3.07
C VAL A 136 4.96 -12.29 -2.71
N ARG A 137 4.58 -13.56 -2.67
CA ARG A 137 3.32 -14.02 -2.09
C ARG A 137 3.53 -14.30 -0.62
N PHE A 138 2.64 -13.80 0.21
CA PHE A 138 2.51 -14.15 1.61
C PHE A 138 1.19 -14.87 1.82
N SER A 139 1.21 -16.01 2.51
CA SER A 139 0.00 -16.80 2.80
C SER A 139 -0.12 -17.11 4.28
N ALA A 140 -1.35 -17.19 4.73
CA ALA A 140 -1.74 -17.59 6.07
C ALA A 140 -2.41 -18.96 6.04
N ASP A 141 -2.36 -19.68 7.16
CA ASP A 141 -2.97 -21.00 7.27
C ASP A 141 -4.49 -20.96 7.45
N SER A 142 -5.02 -19.81 7.85
CA SER A 142 -6.44 -19.61 8.07
C SER A 142 -6.93 -18.23 7.66
N GLN A 143 -8.23 -18.09 7.44
CA GLN A 143 -8.87 -16.79 7.25
C GLN A 143 -8.64 -15.84 8.42
N HIS A 144 -8.69 -16.36 9.63
CA HIS A 144 -8.47 -15.58 10.85
C HIS A 144 -7.08 -14.96 10.87
N ASP A 145 -6.03 -15.73 10.55
CA ASP A 145 -4.66 -15.24 10.51
C ASP A 145 -4.45 -14.24 9.38
N TYR A 146 -5.05 -14.51 8.21
CA TYR A 146 -5.07 -13.58 7.09
C TYR A 146 -5.66 -12.21 7.47
N GLU A 147 -6.85 -12.19 8.09
CA GLU A 147 -7.53 -10.96 8.52
C GLU A 147 -6.73 -10.18 9.57
N ARG A 148 -5.88 -10.85 10.34
CA ARG A 148 -4.96 -10.25 11.31
C ARG A 148 -3.59 -9.87 10.73
N GLY A 149 -3.36 -10.15 9.45
CA GLY A 149 -2.07 -9.92 8.80
C GLY A 149 -0.95 -10.81 9.34
N GLN A 150 -1.29 -12.02 9.80
CA GLN A 150 -0.35 -13.04 10.26
C GLN A 150 -0.11 -14.01 9.11
N PHE A 151 1.08 -13.94 8.53
CA PHE A 151 1.47 -14.77 7.40
C PHE A 151 2.67 -15.62 7.80
N ASP A 152 2.53 -16.93 7.63
CA ASP A 152 3.52 -17.93 8.04
C ASP A 152 4.35 -18.45 6.86
N HIS A 153 3.84 -18.31 5.64
CA HIS A 153 4.48 -18.77 4.43
C HIS A 153 4.72 -17.62 3.46
N TRP A 154 5.80 -17.74 2.67
CA TRP A 154 6.12 -16.80 1.57
C TRP A 154 6.81 -17.53 0.43
N SER A 155 6.58 -17.05 -0.78
CA SER A 155 7.25 -17.53 -1.99
C SER A 155 7.50 -16.38 -2.95
N PHE A 156 8.59 -16.49 -3.74
CA PHE A 156 8.80 -15.60 -4.87
C PHE A 156 7.94 -16.07 -6.03
N GLU A 157 7.32 -15.11 -6.72
CA GLU A 157 6.42 -15.38 -7.83
C GLU A 157 6.91 -14.70 -9.11
N GLN A 158 6.47 -15.23 -10.26
CA GLN A 158 6.76 -14.62 -11.54
C GLN A 158 5.89 -13.37 -11.77
N ILE A 159 6.50 -12.36 -12.38
CA ILE A 159 5.83 -11.09 -12.72
C ILE A 159 5.28 -11.21 -14.12
N ASP A 160 3.98 -11.17 -14.25
CA ASP A 160 3.27 -11.19 -15.52
C ASP A 160 3.14 -9.79 -16.15
N ASP A 161 2.66 -9.74 -17.39
CA ASP A 161 2.55 -8.49 -18.14
C ASP A 161 1.42 -7.59 -17.61
N GLU A 162 0.43 -8.13 -16.90
CA GLU A 162 -0.61 -7.34 -16.24
C GLU A 162 0.00 -6.52 -15.10
N LEU A 163 0.84 -7.13 -14.26
CA LEU A 163 1.57 -6.42 -13.20
C LEU A 163 2.50 -5.34 -13.75
N LYS A 164 3.23 -5.62 -14.83
CA LYS A 164 4.08 -4.60 -15.49
C LYS A 164 3.27 -3.40 -15.97
N LYS A 165 2.06 -3.62 -16.50
CA LYS A 165 1.15 -2.54 -16.91
C LYS A 165 0.67 -1.73 -15.69
N ILE A 166 0.35 -2.37 -14.58
CA ILE A 166 -0.03 -1.69 -13.33
C ILE A 166 1.12 -0.77 -12.86
N VAL A 167 2.35 -1.29 -12.77
CA VAL A 167 3.53 -0.50 -12.37
C VAL A 167 3.72 0.71 -13.29
N SER A 168 3.63 0.50 -14.61
CA SER A 168 3.81 1.55 -15.60
C SER A 168 2.74 2.64 -15.48
N ALA A 169 1.49 2.26 -15.18
CA ALA A 169 0.37 3.20 -15.03
C ALA A 169 0.57 4.17 -13.85
N PHE A 170 1.23 3.73 -12.79
CA PHE A 170 1.52 4.56 -11.61
C PHE A 170 2.83 5.35 -11.71
N SER A 171 3.70 5.03 -12.68
CA SER A 171 5.03 5.65 -12.80
C SER A 171 5.84 5.60 -11.49
N ILE A 172 5.66 4.53 -10.71
CA ILE A 172 6.39 4.31 -9.47
C ILE A 172 7.74 3.65 -9.79
N GLU A 173 8.82 4.23 -9.27
CA GLU A 173 10.19 3.79 -9.51
C GLU A 173 10.84 3.26 -8.23
N TYR A 174 10.30 3.63 -7.07
CA TYR A 174 10.76 3.18 -5.75
C TYR A 174 9.58 3.01 -4.82
N GLY A 175 9.27 1.79 -4.44
CA GLY A 175 8.12 1.55 -3.59
C GLY A 175 7.61 0.12 -3.57
N ARG A 176 6.35 0.00 -3.20
CA ARG A 176 5.66 -1.28 -3.06
C ARG A 176 4.19 -1.15 -3.42
N LEU A 177 3.69 -2.16 -4.11
CA LEU A 177 2.25 -2.37 -4.31
C LEU A 177 1.81 -3.56 -3.47
N ASP A 178 0.70 -3.41 -2.75
CA ASP A 178 0.02 -4.50 -2.08
C ASP A 178 -1.16 -4.96 -2.95
N LEU A 179 -1.23 -6.25 -3.23
CA LEU A 179 -2.07 -6.83 -4.29
C LEU A 179 -2.82 -8.07 -3.79
N LEU A 180 -3.98 -8.30 -4.39
CA LEU A 180 -4.68 -9.60 -4.37
C LEU A 180 -4.76 -10.17 -5.78
N LYS A 181 -5.00 -11.48 -5.87
CA LYS A 181 -5.32 -12.15 -7.14
C LYS A 181 -6.73 -12.74 -7.04
N ILE A 182 -7.67 -12.19 -7.78
CA ILE A 182 -9.09 -12.57 -7.74
C ILE A 182 -9.49 -13.08 -9.13
N ASN A 183 -9.89 -14.34 -9.22
CA ASN A 183 -10.26 -14.98 -10.49
C ASN A 183 -9.20 -14.81 -11.59
N GLY A 184 -7.93 -14.87 -11.21
CA GLY A 184 -6.79 -14.74 -12.12
C GLY A 184 -6.37 -13.30 -12.43
N SER A 185 -7.11 -12.28 -12.03
CA SER A 185 -6.80 -10.86 -12.25
C SER A 185 -6.23 -10.20 -11.00
N TRP A 186 -5.36 -9.22 -11.19
CA TRP A 186 -4.74 -8.48 -10.10
C TRP A 186 -5.66 -7.36 -9.59
N VAL A 187 -5.77 -7.29 -8.27
CA VAL A 187 -6.48 -6.24 -7.54
C VAL A 187 -5.46 -5.44 -6.72
N LEU A 188 -5.30 -4.17 -7.04
CA LEU A 188 -4.43 -3.28 -6.28
C LEU A 188 -5.12 -2.83 -4.99
N LEU A 189 -4.50 -3.14 -3.86
CA LEU A 189 -5.01 -2.77 -2.53
C LEU A 189 -4.41 -1.47 -2.01
N ASP A 190 -3.10 -1.26 -2.23
CA ASP A 190 -2.39 -0.10 -1.73
C ASP A 190 -1.12 0.20 -2.54
N VAL A 191 -0.72 1.47 -2.55
CA VAL A 191 0.52 1.96 -3.16
C VAL A 191 1.35 2.63 -2.08
N ASN A 192 2.59 2.17 -1.91
CA ASN A 192 3.53 2.71 -0.93
C ASN A 192 4.78 3.24 -1.65
N LYS A 193 5.25 4.43 -1.28
CA LYS A 193 6.50 5.02 -1.81
C LYS A 193 7.76 4.49 -1.12
N THR A 194 7.60 3.48 -0.28
CA THR A 194 8.69 2.75 0.36
C THR A 194 8.56 1.28 0.04
N PRO A 195 9.65 0.56 -0.22
CA PRO A 195 9.61 -0.86 -0.55
C PRO A 195 9.24 -1.77 0.63
N GLY A 196 8.91 -1.20 1.77
CA GLY A 196 8.45 -1.92 2.95
C GLY A 196 9.33 -1.70 4.16
N GLN A 197 8.83 -2.14 5.30
CA GLN A 197 9.55 -2.07 6.56
C GLN A 197 10.37 -3.35 6.76
N TYR A 198 11.54 -3.18 7.32
CA TYR A 198 12.32 -4.28 7.88
C TYR A 198 11.47 -4.98 8.96
N PRO A 199 11.54 -6.31 9.11
CA PRO A 199 10.82 -6.99 10.16
C PRO A 199 11.20 -6.43 11.52
N ARG A 200 10.25 -6.35 12.43
CA ARG A 200 10.50 -5.91 13.80
C ARG A 200 11.61 -6.76 14.40
N GLN A 201 12.42 -6.18 15.29
CA GLN A 201 13.55 -6.85 15.95
C GLN A 201 13.20 -8.21 16.56
N ASN A 202 11.93 -8.45 16.88
CA ASN A 202 11.41 -9.69 17.46
C ASN A 202 10.89 -10.70 16.41
N ALA A 203 11.09 -10.46 15.12
CA ALA A 203 10.69 -11.42 14.09
C ALA A 203 11.50 -12.73 14.24
N ALA A 204 10.85 -13.87 13.99
CA ALA A 204 11.52 -15.16 14.00
C ALA A 204 12.70 -15.18 13.02
N LYS A 205 13.74 -15.97 13.37
CA LYS A 205 14.99 -16.02 12.58
C LYS A 205 14.77 -16.28 11.08
N PRO A 206 13.96 -17.27 10.64
CA PRO A 206 13.74 -17.52 9.21
C PRO A 206 13.20 -16.28 8.47
N ARG A 207 12.32 -15.51 9.11
CA ARG A 207 11.77 -14.29 8.53
C ARG A 207 12.83 -13.18 8.42
N ARG A 208 13.74 -13.08 9.38
CA ARG A 208 14.87 -12.14 9.30
C ARG A 208 15.82 -12.53 8.17
N ASP A 209 16.23 -13.80 8.11
CA ASP A 209 17.14 -14.31 7.09
C ASP A 209 16.59 -14.07 5.68
N PHE A 210 15.28 -14.25 5.48
CA PHE A 210 14.59 -13.91 4.23
C PHE A 210 14.71 -12.43 3.87
N TYR A 211 14.47 -11.54 4.82
CA TYR A 211 14.56 -10.09 4.57
C TYR A 211 16.00 -9.62 4.35
N ASP A 212 16.97 -10.21 5.06
CA ASP A 212 18.39 -9.89 4.88
C ASP A 212 18.86 -10.28 3.47
N GLN A 213 18.56 -11.49 3.03
CA GLN A 213 18.86 -11.94 1.67
C GLN A 213 18.20 -11.04 0.61
N ARG A 214 16.95 -10.69 0.82
CA ARG A 214 16.18 -9.82 -0.06
C ARG A 214 16.81 -8.44 -0.17
N ILE A 215 17.15 -7.80 0.96
CA ILE A 215 17.80 -6.49 0.99
C ILE A 215 19.13 -6.52 0.25
N GLU A 216 19.95 -7.55 0.47
CA GLU A 216 21.23 -7.69 -0.20
C GLU A 216 21.06 -7.80 -1.73
N THR A 217 20.13 -8.62 -2.20
CA THR A 217 19.83 -8.78 -3.62
C THR A 217 19.37 -7.47 -4.25
N LEU A 218 18.41 -6.80 -3.62
CA LEU A 218 17.87 -5.54 -4.11
C LEU A 218 18.92 -4.40 -4.08
N ALA A 219 19.76 -4.35 -3.04
CA ALA A 219 20.84 -3.38 -2.94
C ALA A 219 21.86 -3.54 -4.08
N LYS A 220 22.26 -4.78 -4.40
CA LYS A 220 23.15 -5.07 -5.54
C LYS A 220 22.55 -4.61 -6.86
N SER A 221 21.26 -4.92 -7.09
CA SER A 221 20.55 -4.50 -8.31
C SER A 221 20.44 -2.98 -8.42
N VAL A 222 20.23 -2.28 -7.31
CA VAL A 222 20.20 -0.81 -7.30
C VAL A 222 21.59 -0.23 -7.60
N LEU A 223 22.63 -0.75 -6.97
CA LEU A 223 23.99 -0.25 -7.20
C LEU A 223 24.42 -0.43 -8.65
N ALA A 224 24.08 -1.55 -9.30
CA ALA A 224 24.39 -1.79 -10.70
C ALA A 224 23.71 -0.80 -11.68
N GLN A 225 22.71 -0.02 -11.25
CA GLN A 225 22.10 1.04 -12.07
C GLN A 225 22.90 2.35 -12.07
N PHE A 226 23.90 2.47 -11.21
CA PHE A 226 24.75 3.68 -11.09
C PHE A 226 26.16 3.47 -11.60
N GLU A 227 26.52 2.26 -12.01
CA GLU A 227 27.76 1.92 -12.70
C GLU A 227 27.60 2.08 -14.23
#